data_9ac885532a8db26c606bee1be3aa7687
#
_entry.id   9ac885532a8db26c606bee1be3aa7687
#
_cell.length_a   1.000
_cell.length_b   1.000
_cell.length_c   1.000
_cell.angle_alpha   90.00
_cell.angle_beta   90.00
_cell.angle_gamma   90.00
#
_symmetry.space_group_name_H-M   'P 1'
#
loop_
_entity.id
_entity.type
_entity.pdbx_description
1 polymer ?
#
loop_
_entity_poly.entity_id
_entity_poly.type
_entity_poly.pdbx_seq_one_letter_code
_entity_poly.pdbx_strand_id
1 'polypeptide(L)'
;IEYLDYITPGMDREISNEFQKILTKQGIKFKMGSKVASVNNNKNIVSVKYINVKDSKEEIIEVDKVLVSVGRKPYTEGLNLTKVGIKKDNKGRIEVNEKLQTAVNNIYAIGDVIKGPMLAHKAEEEGIAVAETLAGQAGHVNYDVIPGVVYTSPEVAAVGKTEEQLKEENRSYKIGKFPFLANSRAKVNNETDGFVKILADSKTDKVLGVHIIGPHCGDMIAEMALAMEFG
;
A
#
# COMPACT_ATOMS: atom_id res chain seq x y z
N ILE A 1 0.54 11.61 -13.49
CA ILE A 1 1.01 10.63 -14.49
C ILE A 1 1.35 9.35 -13.74
N GLU A 2 0.78 8.21 -14.12
CA GLU A 2 0.98 6.91 -13.50
C GLU A 2 1.32 5.87 -14.57
N TYR A 3 2.33 5.04 -14.29
CA TYR A 3 2.78 3.97 -15.20
C TYR A 3 1.75 2.84 -15.32
N LEU A 4 1.11 2.50 -14.21
CA LEU A 4 0.06 1.50 -14.17
C LEU A 4 -1.25 2.03 -14.76
N ASP A 5 -2.19 1.14 -14.99
CA ASP A 5 -3.53 1.47 -15.49
C ASP A 5 -4.52 1.86 -14.37
N TYR A 6 -4.05 1.97 -13.12
CA TYR A 6 -4.81 2.38 -11.94
C TYR A 6 -3.91 3.05 -10.90
N ILE A 7 -4.53 3.83 -10.02
CA ILE A 7 -3.86 4.47 -8.88
C ILE A 7 -3.79 3.51 -7.68
N THR A 8 -2.98 3.86 -6.69
CA THR A 8 -2.85 3.12 -5.42
C THR A 8 -2.59 1.62 -5.59
N PRO A 9 -1.48 1.23 -6.27
CA PRO A 9 -1.16 -0.18 -6.44
C PRO A 9 -1.02 -0.89 -5.08
N GLY A 10 -1.57 -2.10 -5.00
CA GLY A 10 -1.64 -2.88 -3.76
C GLY A 10 -2.97 -2.74 -2.99
N MET A 11 -3.80 -1.75 -3.31
CA MET A 11 -5.18 -1.66 -2.84
C MET A 11 -6.12 -2.47 -3.74
N ASP A 12 -7.27 -2.87 -3.21
CA ASP A 12 -8.35 -3.52 -3.98
C ASP A 12 -8.75 -2.66 -5.19
N ARG A 13 -8.94 -3.27 -6.33
CA ARG A 13 -9.19 -2.57 -7.61
C ARG A 13 -10.48 -1.73 -7.58
N GLU A 14 -11.51 -2.21 -6.91
CA GLU A 14 -12.76 -1.47 -6.81
C GLU A 14 -12.59 -0.19 -5.99
N ILE A 15 -11.81 -0.26 -4.90
CA ILE A 15 -11.42 0.91 -4.11
C ILE A 15 -10.61 1.91 -4.95
N SER A 16 -9.59 1.42 -5.66
CA SER A 16 -8.75 2.27 -6.51
C SER A 16 -9.56 3.00 -7.59
N ASN A 17 -10.52 2.32 -8.19
CA ASN A 17 -11.41 2.90 -9.20
C ASN A 17 -12.34 3.98 -8.61
N GLU A 18 -12.95 3.72 -7.46
CA GLU A 18 -13.79 4.73 -6.80
C GLU A 18 -12.98 5.92 -6.32
N PHE A 19 -11.78 5.67 -5.79
CA PHE A 19 -10.86 6.73 -5.37
C PHE A 19 -10.46 7.63 -6.55
N GLN A 20 -10.07 7.06 -7.67
CA GLN A 20 -9.76 7.83 -8.89
C GLN A 20 -10.96 8.67 -9.35
N LYS A 21 -12.16 8.11 -9.31
CA LYS A 21 -13.39 8.80 -9.68
C LYS A 21 -13.69 10.00 -8.77
N ILE A 22 -13.53 9.83 -7.45
CA ILE A 22 -13.72 10.92 -6.47
C ILE A 22 -12.67 12.02 -6.69
N LEU A 23 -11.39 11.66 -6.80
CA LEU A 23 -10.32 12.62 -7.05
C LEU A 23 -10.49 13.36 -8.39
N THR A 24 -11.04 12.68 -9.40
CA THR A 24 -11.36 13.32 -10.69
C THR A 24 -12.45 14.38 -10.54
N LYS A 25 -13.49 14.11 -9.72
CA LYS A 25 -14.52 15.12 -9.39
C LYS A 25 -13.94 16.32 -8.62
N GLN A 26 -12.88 16.09 -7.82
CA GLN A 26 -12.14 17.14 -7.11
C GLN A 26 -11.21 17.94 -8.03
N GLY A 27 -11.07 17.55 -9.31
CA GLY A 27 -10.30 18.29 -10.32
C GLY A 27 -8.93 17.69 -10.65
N ILE A 28 -8.53 16.58 -10.05
CA ILE A 28 -7.27 15.90 -10.40
C ILE A 28 -7.42 15.22 -11.76
N LYS A 29 -6.47 15.50 -12.66
CA LYS A 29 -6.42 14.88 -13.99
C LYS A 29 -5.41 13.73 -14.00
N PHE A 30 -5.82 12.58 -14.49
CA PHE A 30 -4.98 11.38 -14.53
C PHE A 30 -4.51 11.05 -15.95
N LYS A 31 -3.25 10.66 -16.07
CA LYS A 31 -2.64 10.06 -17.27
C LYS A 31 -2.13 8.67 -16.87
N MET A 32 -3.02 7.68 -17.00
CA MET A 32 -2.75 6.29 -16.65
C MET A 32 -2.02 5.56 -17.77
N GLY A 33 -1.33 4.46 -17.45
CA GLY A 33 -0.54 3.70 -18.42
C GLY A 33 0.50 4.56 -19.13
N SER A 34 1.10 5.51 -18.43
CA SER A 34 1.97 6.53 -19.01
C SER A 34 3.30 6.64 -18.27
N LYS A 35 4.40 6.60 -19.03
CA LYS A 35 5.78 6.71 -18.52
C LYS A 35 6.31 8.10 -18.76
N VAL A 36 6.79 8.78 -17.72
CA VAL A 36 7.53 10.04 -17.88
C VAL A 36 8.88 9.74 -18.54
N ALA A 37 9.15 10.40 -19.66
CA ALA A 37 10.37 10.26 -20.45
C ALA A 37 11.41 11.32 -20.09
N SER A 38 10.99 12.58 -19.91
CA SER A 38 11.87 13.67 -19.51
C SER A 38 11.12 14.79 -18.80
N VAL A 39 11.85 15.53 -17.99
CA VAL A 39 11.38 16.74 -17.31
C VAL A 39 12.40 17.83 -17.59
N ASN A 40 11.98 18.93 -18.23
CA ASN A 40 12.82 20.07 -18.57
C ASN A 40 12.31 21.30 -17.83
N ASN A 41 13.17 21.91 -17.02
CA ASN A 41 12.87 23.13 -16.28
C ASN A 41 13.37 24.35 -17.04
N ASN A 42 12.46 25.16 -17.54
CA ASN A 42 12.71 26.39 -18.30
C ASN A 42 12.33 27.59 -17.44
N LYS A 43 13.14 27.92 -16.43
CA LYS A 43 13.02 29.07 -15.52
C LYS A 43 11.68 29.21 -14.77
N ASN A 44 10.53 29.30 -15.47
CA ASN A 44 9.21 29.53 -14.88
C ASN A 44 8.19 28.46 -15.23
N ILE A 45 8.48 27.59 -16.20
CA ILE A 45 7.58 26.53 -16.67
C ILE A 45 8.36 25.23 -16.76
N VAL A 46 7.78 24.17 -16.26
CA VAL A 46 8.35 22.82 -16.33
C VAL A 46 7.61 22.03 -17.40
N SER A 47 8.31 21.62 -18.45
CA SER A 47 7.78 20.76 -19.50
C SER A 47 8.00 19.31 -19.16
N VAL A 48 6.94 18.53 -19.04
CA VAL A 48 6.96 17.09 -18.75
C VAL A 48 6.54 16.33 -20.00
N LYS A 49 7.49 15.58 -20.58
CA LYS A 49 7.22 14.66 -21.68
C LYS A 49 6.88 13.28 -21.11
N TYR A 50 5.78 12.71 -21.55
CA TYR A 50 5.39 11.34 -21.19
C TYR A 50 4.94 10.54 -22.41
N ILE A 51 5.02 9.23 -22.30
CA ILE A 51 4.73 8.28 -23.37
C ILE A 51 3.67 7.31 -22.85
N ASN A 52 2.57 7.18 -23.61
CA ASN A 52 1.59 6.14 -23.32
C ASN A 52 2.18 4.75 -23.64
N VAL A 53 2.08 3.83 -22.70
CA VAL A 53 2.73 2.50 -22.80
C VAL A 53 2.06 1.60 -23.86
N LYS A 54 0.76 1.82 -24.16
CA LYS A 54 0.01 0.96 -25.09
C LYS A 54 0.25 1.30 -26.55
N ASP A 55 0.22 2.60 -26.89
CA ASP A 55 0.29 3.07 -28.28
C ASP A 55 1.58 3.85 -28.59
N SER A 56 2.47 3.99 -27.61
CA SER A 56 3.72 4.73 -27.70
C SER A 56 3.55 6.21 -28.09
N LYS A 57 2.35 6.76 -27.93
CA LYS A 57 2.07 8.17 -28.21
C LYS A 57 2.79 9.06 -27.21
N GLU A 58 3.54 10.02 -27.72
CA GLU A 58 4.23 11.02 -26.92
C GLU A 58 3.35 12.26 -26.73
N GLU A 59 3.29 12.76 -25.51
CA GLU A 59 2.60 14.00 -25.16
C GLU A 59 3.49 14.86 -24.24
N ILE A 60 3.29 16.17 -24.30
CA ILE A 60 3.97 17.14 -23.43
C ILE A 60 2.90 17.92 -22.68
N ILE A 61 3.13 18.10 -21.38
CA ILE A 61 2.35 19.02 -20.54
C ILE A 61 3.28 20.05 -19.93
N GLU A 62 2.78 21.26 -19.77
CA GLU A 62 3.46 22.34 -19.08
C GLU A 62 2.83 22.57 -17.72
N VAL A 63 3.65 22.70 -16.68
CA VAL A 63 3.24 22.84 -15.30
C VAL A 63 4.17 23.80 -14.56
N ASP A 64 3.72 24.34 -13.44
CA ASP A 64 4.54 25.21 -12.58
C ASP A 64 5.56 24.41 -11.77
N LYS A 65 5.19 23.21 -11.30
CA LYS A 65 6.01 22.34 -10.45
C LYS A 65 5.77 20.87 -10.76
N VAL A 66 6.78 20.06 -10.53
CA VAL A 66 6.70 18.58 -10.64
C VAL A 66 7.05 17.98 -9.28
N LEU A 67 6.15 17.16 -8.76
CA LEU A 67 6.41 16.29 -7.61
C LEU A 67 6.77 14.89 -8.13
N VAL A 68 7.94 14.39 -7.74
CA VAL A 68 8.37 13.02 -8.06
C VAL A 68 8.01 12.10 -6.90
N SER A 69 7.06 11.20 -7.15
CA SER A 69 6.48 10.27 -6.15
C SER A 69 6.39 8.86 -6.75
N VAL A 70 7.51 8.35 -7.26
CA VAL A 70 7.57 7.10 -8.05
C VAL A 70 7.89 5.86 -7.22
N GLY A 71 7.67 5.92 -5.92
CA GLY A 71 7.89 4.83 -4.98
C GLY A 71 9.15 4.97 -4.12
N ARG A 72 9.50 3.91 -3.44
CA ARG A 72 10.60 3.81 -2.49
C ARG A 72 11.49 2.62 -2.81
N LYS A 73 12.75 2.69 -2.42
CA LYS A 73 13.70 1.58 -2.50
C LYS A 73 14.44 1.43 -1.17
N PRO A 74 14.92 0.22 -0.82
CA PRO A 74 15.72 0.02 0.37
C PRO A 74 16.98 0.88 0.32
N TYR A 75 17.29 1.59 1.39
CA TYR A 75 18.51 2.35 1.51
C TYR A 75 19.51 1.58 2.35
N THR A 76 20.46 0.95 1.69
CA THR A 76 21.50 0.09 2.30
C THR A 76 22.92 0.57 1.99
N GLU A 77 23.07 1.77 1.42
CA GLU A 77 24.36 2.34 1.07
C GLU A 77 25.16 2.66 2.36
N GLY A 78 26.46 2.44 2.32
CA GLY A 78 27.35 2.69 3.46
C GLY A 78 27.40 1.57 4.52
N LEU A 79 26.47 0.61 4.53
CA LEU A 79 26.44 -0.48 5.51
C LEU A 79 27.51 -1.56 5.29
N ASN A 80 28.20 -1.54 4.16
CA ASN A 80 29.25 -2.52 3.82
C ASN A 80 28.83 -4.00 3.98
N LEU A 81 27.56 -4.31 3.67
CA LEU A 81 26.93 -5.62 3.91
C LEU A 81 27.70 -6.80 3.37
N THR A 82 28.34 -6.66 2.19
CA THR A 82 29.14 -7.72 1.55
C THR A 82 30.40 -8.06 2.37
N LYS A 83 30.98 -7.09 3.10
CA LYS A 83 32.15 -7.34 3.95
C LYS A 83 31.85 -8.26 5.13
N VAL A 84 30.60 -8.27 5.59
CA VAL A 84 30.14 -9.13 6.68
C VAL A 84 29.34 -10.34 6.18
N GLY A 85 29.29 -10.58 4.85
CA GLY A 85 28.62 -11.75 4.28
C GLY A 85 27.10 -11.64 4.18
N ILE A 86 26.53 -10.45 4.35
CA ILE A 86 25.07 -10.24 4.22
C ILE A 86 24.72 -10.02 2.75
N LYS A 87 23.73 -10.78 2.27
CA LYS A 87 23.22 -10.72 0.89
C LYS A 87 22.01 -9.80 0.77
N LYS A 88 21.82 -9.31 -0.44
CA LYS A 88 20.61 -8.59 -0.86
C LYS A 88 19.93 -9.33 -2.00
N ASP A 89 18.61 -9.25 -2.05
CA ASP A 89 17.83 -9.76 -3.17
C ASP A 89 17.97 -8.86 -4.43
N ASN A 90 17.29 -9.24 -5.51
CA ASN A 90 17.31 -8.51 -6.79
C ASN A 90 16.63 -7.12 -6.72
N LYS A 91 15.91 -6.80 -5.63
CA LYS A 91 15.32 -5.48 -5.36
C LYS A 91 16.17 -4.66 -4.38
N GLY A 92 17.34 -5.15 -3.98
CA GLY A 92 18.27 -4.48 -3.06
C GLY A 92 17.92 -4.61 -1.58
N ARG A 93 16.98 -5.50 -1.22
CA ARG A 93 16.55 -5.73 0.17
C ARG A 93 17.46 -6.74 0.84
N ILE A 94 17.71 -6.55 2.13
CA ILE A 94 18.47 -7.50 2.96
C ILE A 94 17.65 -8.77 3.11
N GLU A 95 18.28 -9.92 2.85
CA GLU A 95 17.65 -11.23 3.06
C GLU A 95 17.69 -11.60 4.55
N VAL A 96 16.52 -11.98 5.08
CA VAL A 96 16.34 -12.43 6.47
C VAL A 96 15.51 -13.71 6.51
N ASN A 97 15.66 -14.46 7.58
CA ASN A 97 14.81 -15.62 7.89
C ASN A 97 13.50 -15.18 8.61
N GLU A 98 12.68 -16.15 9.02
CA GLU A 98 11.41 -15.91 9.72
C GLU A 98 11.57 -15.18 11.07
N LYS A 99 12.77 -15.21 11.67
CA LYS A 99 13.12 -14.49 12.90
C LYS A 99 13.76 -13.14 12.64
N LEU A 100 13.67 -12.63 11.41
CA LEU A 100 14.26 -11.34 10.96
C LEU A 100 15.79 -11.30 11.07
N GLN A 101 16.45 -12.47 11.22
CA GLN A 101 17.89 -12.63 11.32
C GLN A 101 18.50 -12.76 9.94
N THR A 102 19.62 -12.07 9.69
CA THR A 102 20.38 -12.18 8.45
C THR A 102 21.18 -13.49 8.40
N ALA A 103 21.96 -13.69 7.35
CA ALA A 103 22.92 -14.80 7.27
C ALA A 103 24.01 -14.78 8.37
N VAL A 104 24.13 -13.69 9.11
CA VAL A 104 25.06 -13.51 10.24
C VAL A 104 24.29 -13.56 11.55
N ASN A 105 24.59 -14.55 12.38
CA ASN A 105 23.77 -14.93 13.56
C ASN A 105 23.45 -13.80 14.56
N ASN A 106 24.27 -12.78 14.66
CA ASN A 106 24.08 -11.65 15.58
C ASN A 106 23.63 -10.36 14.88
N ILE A 107 23.21 -10.44 13.62
CA ILE A 107 22.74 -9.29 12.84
C ILE A 107 21.31 -9.57 12.36
N TYR A 108 20.42 -8.65 12.71
CA TYR A 108 19.01 -8.64 12.31
C TYR A 108 18.74 -7.46 11.40
N ALA A 109 17.71 -7.54 10.56
CA ALA A 109 17.27 -6.43 9.73
C ALA A 109 15.73 -6.36 9.75
N ILE A 110 15.20 -5.14 9.85
CA ILE A 110 13.77 -4.86 9.95
C ILE A 110 13.40 -3.65 9.07
N GLY A 111 12.12 -3.43 8.88
CA GLY A 111 11.58 -2.23 8.24
C GLY A 111 11.78 -2.19 6.73
N ASP A 112 12.04 -0.99 6.22
CA ASP A 112 12.08 -0.70 4.78
C ASP A 112 13.23 -1.38 4.03
N VAL A 113 14.22 -1.91 4.75
CA VAL A 113 15.39 -2.58 4.14
C VAL A 113 15.20 -4.05 3.88
N ILE A 114 14.09 -4.66 4.32
CA ILE A 114 13.75 -6.07 4.10
C ILE A 114 12.49 -6.22 3.23
N LYS A 115 12.08 -7.45 2.97
CA LYS A 115 10.85 -7.77 2.21
C LYS A 115 9.60 -7.33 2.98
N GLY A 116 8.60 -6.84 2.26
CA GLY A 116 7.30 -6.42 2.80
C GLY A 116 6.96 -4.99 2.45
N PRO A 117 5.81 -4.47 2.91
CA PRO A 117 5.43 -3.08 2.72
C PRO A 117 6.36 -2.14 3.51
N MET A 118 6.66 -0.98 2.93
CA MET A 118 7.49 0.05 3.58
C MET A 118 6.61 0.95 4.44
N LEU A 119 6.24 0.44 5.62
CA LEU A 119 5.32 1.07 6.57
C LEU A 119 5.97 1.15 7.96
N ALA A 120 5.80 2.29 8.64
CA ALA A 120 6.41 2.54 9.94
C ALA A 120 5.95 1.51 11.00
N HIS A 121 4.64 1.29 11.11
CA HIS A 121 4.07 0.34 12.07
C HIS A 121 4.50 -1.11 11.81
N LYS A 122 4.71 -1.53 10.55
CA LYS A 122 5.33 -2.83 10.24
C LYS A 122 6.74 -2.92 10.82
N ALA A 123 7.54 -1.86 10.66
CA ALA A 123 8.90 -1.83 11.19
C ALA A 123 8.94 -1.83 12.74
N GLU A 124 7.96 -1.18 13.37
CA GLU A 124 7.79 -1.17 14.83
C GLU A 124 7.48 -2.58 15.36
N GLU A 125 6.50 -3.26 14.77
CA GLU A 125 6.16 -4.65 15.12
C GLU A 125 7.34 -5.61 14.91
N GLU A 126 8.06 -5.48 13.79
CA GLU A 126 9.28 -6.24 13.55
C GLU A 126 10.36 -5.96 14.59
N GLY A 127 10.51 -4.71 15.04
CA GLY A 127 11.44 -4.33 16.10
C GLY A 127 11.09 -4.97 17.44
N ILE A 128 9.81 -4.98 17.80
CA ILE A 128 9.29 -5.64 18.99
C ILE A 128 9.58 -7.15 18.92
N ALA A 129 9.22 -7.79 17.80
CA ALA A 129 9.43 -9.23 17.62
C ALA A 129 10.90 -9.64 17.71
N VAL A 130 11.82 -8.83 17.17
CA VAL A 130 13.27 -9.06 17.32
C VAL A 130 13.70 -8.91 18.78
N ALA A 131 13.24 -7.88 19.48
CA ALA A 131 13.58 -7.66 20.89
C ALA A 131 13.09 -8.81 21.78
N GLU A 132 11.86 -9.27 21.57
CA GLU A 132 11.28 -10.44 22.26
C GLU A 132 12.07 -11.72 21.97
N THR A 133 12.41 -11.97 20.70
CA THR A 133 13.24 -13.13 20.30
C THR A 133 14.60 -13.10 20.99
N LEU A 134 15.26 -11.95 21.08
CA LEU A 134 16.54 -11.80 21.77
C LEU A 134 16.42 -11.97 23.29
N ALA A 135 15.27 -11.65 23.87
CA ALA A 135 14.93 -11.90 25.27
C ALA A 135 14.51 -13.35 25.55
N GLY A 136 14.51 -14.25 24.56
CA GLY A 136 14.10 -15.64 24.70
C GLY A 136 12.58 -15.86 24.70
N GLN A 137 11.82 -14.87 24.25
CA GLN A 137 10.37 -14.95 24.08
C GLN A 137 10.00 -15.36 22.64
N ALA A 138 8.73 -15.63 22.38
CA ALA A 138 8.22 -15.98 21.07
C ALA A 138 7.79 -14.70 20.29
N GLY A 139 8.78 -13.94 19.79
CA GLY A 139 8.49 -12.79 18.95
C GLY A 139 7.83 -13.19 17.63
N HIS A 140 6.72 -12.55 17.28
CA HIS A 140 5.93 -12.86 16.09
C HIS A 140 5.36 -11.59 15.46
N VAL A 141 5.30 -11.57 14.12
CA VAL A 141 4.60 -10.53 13.36
C VAL A 141 3.59 -11.18 12.43
N ASN A 142 2.32 -10.81 12.56
CA ASN A 142 1.28 -11.26 11.64
C ASN A 142 1.18 -10.28 10.45
N TYR A 143 1.84 -10.62 9.36
CA TYR A 143 1.85 -9.79 8.14
C TYR A 143 0.50 -9.71 7.41
N ASP A 144 -0.43 -10.61 7.69
CA ASP A 144 -1.76 -10.61 7.07
C ASP A 144 -2.69 -9.54 7.65
N VAL A 145 -2.34 -8.96 8.81
CA VAL A 145 -3.15 -7.94 9.49
C VAL A 145 -2.50 -6.56 9.57
N ILE A 146 -1.46 -6.32 8.79
CA ILE A 146 -0.84 -4.99 8.71
C ILE A 146 -1.70 -4.08 7.84
N PRO A 147 -2.33 -3.02 8.40
CA PRO A 147 -3.18 -2.13 7.63
C PRO A 147 -2.35 -1.18 6.76
N GLY A 148 -2.87 -0.81 5.60
CA GLY A 148 -2.36 0.27 4.76
C GLY A 148 -3.35 1.43 4.70
N VAL A 149 -2.87 2.67 4.82
CA VAL A 149 -3.72 3.87 4.78
C VAL A 149 -3.16 4.90 3.80
N VAL A 150 -4.05 5.50 3.01
CA VAL A 150 -3.78 6.69 2.19
C VAL A 150 -4.50 7.87 2.82
N TYR A 151 -3.74 8.80 3.38
CA TYR A 151 -4.26 9.96 4.12
C TYR A 151 -4.64 11.11 3.17
N THR A 152 -5.76 10.93 2.53
CA THR A 152 -6.37 11.88 1.59
C THR A 152 -7.77 12.28 2.07
N SER A 153 -8.52 13.04 1.27
CA SER A 153 -9.93 13.31 1.52
C SER A 153 -10.73 12.93 0.27
N PRO A 154 -11.52 11.82 0.32
CA PRO A 154 -11.62 10.84 1.41
C PRO A 154 -10.34 10.04 1.62
N GLU A 155 -10.20 9.43 2.80
CA GLU A 155 -9.14 8.46 3.09
C GLU A 155 -9.41 7.13 2.40
N VAL A 156 -8.36 6.35 2.21
CA VAL A 156 -8.44 4.94 1.78
C VAL A 156 -7.69 4.08 2.79
N ALA A 157 -8.31 3.03 3.27
CA ALA A 157 -7.67 2.10 4.19
C ALA A 157 -7.98 0.65 3.81
N ALA A 158 -7.02 -0.23 4.05
CA ALA A 158 -7.18 -1.65 3.77
C ALA A 158 -6.38 -2.51 4.76
N VAL A 159 -6.88 -3.70 5.05
CA VAL A 159 -6.16 -4.75 5.78
C VAL A 159 -6.52 -6.11 5.17
N GLY A 160 -5.58 -7.04 5.17
CA GLY A 160 -5.76 -8.37 4.61
C GLY A 160 -5.68 -8.41 3.09
N LYS A 161 -6.31 -9.40 2.48
CA LYS A 161 -6.21 -9.70 1.06
C LYS A 161 -7.20 -8.91 0.21
N THR A 162 -6.78 -8.49 -0.97
CA THR A 162 -7.66 -7.91 -1.99
C THR A 162 -8.47 -9.00 -2.70
N GLU A 163 -9.53 -8.59 -3.38
CA GLU A 163 -10.33 -9.50 -4.19
C GLU A 163 -9.51 -10.15 -5.32
N GLU A 164 -8.58 -9.40 -5.91
CA GLU A 164 -7.67 -9.90 -6.95
C GLU A 164 -6.76 -11.00 -6.41
N GLN A 165 -6.18 -10.82 -5.23
CA GLN A 165 -5.34 -11.83 -4.58
C GLN A 165 -6.13 -13.11 -4.27
N LEU A 166 -7.36 -12.99 -3.76
CA LEU A 166 -8.21 -14.16 -3.52
C LEU A 166 -8.57 -14.91 -4.81
N LYS A 167 -8.79 -14.20 -5.91
CA LYS A 167 -8.99 -14.80 -7.24
C LYS A 167 -7.75 -15.53 -7.75
N GLU A 168 -6.57 -14.92 -7.61
CA GLU A 168 -5.29 -15.53 -8.00
C GLU A 168 -5.00 -16.81 -7.17
N GLU A 169 -5.35 -16.79 -5.87
CA GLU A 169 -5.24 -17.94 -4.98
C GLU A 169 -6.34 -18.99 -5.19
N ASN A 170 -7.31 -18.76 -6.07
CA ASN A 170 -8.50 -19.60 -6.27
C ASN A 170 -9.27 -19.84 -4.96
N ARG A 171 -9.25 -18.90 -4.04
CA ARG A 171 -9.96 -18.99 -2.76
C ARG A 171 -11.41 -18.57 -2.91
N SER A 172 -12.33 -19.40 -2.41
CA SER A 172 -13.76 -19.06 -2.40
C SER A 172 -14.07 -18.04 -1.31
N TYR A 173 -14.76 -16.96 -1.66
CA TYR A 173 -15.09 -15.86 -0.74
C TYR A 173 -16.50 -15.32 -1.00
N LYS A 174 -17.01 -14.58 -0.01
CA LYS A 174 -18.22 -13.75 -0.09
C LYS A 174 -17.83 -12.28 0.02
N ILE A 175 -18.64 -11.41 -0.57
CA ILE A 175 -18.44 -9.96 -0.52
C ILE A 175 -19.61 -9.34 0.26
N GLY A 176 -19.31 -8.59 1.32
CA GLY A 176 -20.20 -7.63 1.94
C GLY A 176 -19.79 -6.21 1.56
N LYS A 177 -20.76 -5.38 1.16
CA LYS A 177 -20.50 -3.99 0.79
C LYS A 177 -21.57 -3.06 1.35
N PHE A 178 -21.13 -1.93 1.95
CA PHE A 178 -22.04 -0.93 2.48
C PHE A 178 -21.58 0.48 2.08
N PRO A 179 -22.37 1.25 1.32
CA PRO A 179 -22.01 2.61 0.91
C PRO A 179 -22.29 3.63 2.02
N PHE A 180 -21.41 4.62 2.21
CA PHE A 180 -21.62 5.69 3.18
C PHE A 180 -22.86 6.52 2.88
N LEU A 181 -23.29 6.61 1.62
CA LEU A 181 -24.55 7.22 1.23
C LEU A 181 -25.78 6.61 1.96
N ALA A 182 -25.71 5.37 2.41
CA ALA A 182 -26.77 4.72 3.18
C ALA A 182 -26.63 4.95 4.71
N ASN A 183 -25.53 5.56 5.17
CA ASN A 183 -25.26 5.83 6.57
C ASN A 183 -25.84 7.19 6.98
N SER A 184 -26.65 7.22 8.07
CA SER A 184 -27.32 8.44 8.55
C SER A 184 -26.33 9.50 9.01
N ARG A 185 -25.26 9.11 9.75
CA ARG A 185 -24.24 10.04 10.21
C ARG A 185 -23.44 10.64 9.06
N ALA A 186 -23.09 9.85 8.08
CA ALA A 186 -22.40 10.33 6.88
C ALA A 186 -23.25 11.36 6.12
N LYS A 187 -24.58 11.16 6.06
CA LYS A 187 -25.52 12.16 5.49
C LYS A 187 -25.56 13.45 6.28
N VAL A 188 -25.62 13.38 7.61
CA VAL A 188 -25.62 14.58 8.47
C VAL A 188 -24.32 15.36 8.32
N ASN A 189 -23.20 14.68 8.21
CA ASN A 189 -21.89 15.31 8.02
C ASN A 189 -21.63 15.76 6.57
N ASN A 190 -22.50 15.38 5.60
CA ASN A 190 -22.29 15.58 4.18
C ASN A 190 -20.99 14.91 3.66
N GLU A 191 -20.66 13.72 4.20
CA GLU A 191 -19.48 12.92 3.89
C GLU A 191 -19.90 11.53 3.39
N THR A 192 -20.64 11.51 2.28
CA THR A 192 -21.30 10.30 1.77
C THR A 192 -20.53 9.54 0.69
N ASP A 193 -19.40 10.06 0.26
CA ASP A 193 -18.56 9.41 -0.74
C ASP A 193 -17.89 8.14 -0.18
N GLY A 194 -17.90 7.07 -1.00
CA GLY A 194 -17.21 5.83 -0.69
C GLY A 194 -18.07 4.76 -0.04
N PHE A 195 -17.38 3.72 0.45
CA PHE A 195 -18.00 2.50 0.98
C PHE A 195 -17.04 1.67 1.82
N VAL A 196 -17.58 0.73 2.58
CA VAL A 196 -16.88 -0.38 3.21
C VAL A 196 -17.08 -1.64 2.38
N LYS A 197 -16.02 -2.38 2.08
CA LYS A 197 -16.04 -3.70 1.43
C LYS A 197 -15.33 -4.71 2.32
N ILE A 198 -16.01 -5.81 2.62
CA ILE A 198 -15.50 -6.93 3.43
C ILE A 198 -15.47 -8.17 2.56
N LEU A 199 -14.34 -8.87 2.58
CA LEU A 199 -14.14 -10.16 1.95
C LEU A 199 -14.08 -11.22 3.05
N ALA A 200 -14.95 -12.20 3.01
CA ALA A 200 -15.02 -13.28 3.99
C ALA A 200 -14.91 -14.64 3.32
N ASP A 201 -14.32 -15.60 4.00
CA ASP A 201 -14.27 -16.99 3.54
C ASP A 201 -15.69 -17.56 3.36
N SER A 202 -15.97 -18.20 2.21
CA SER A 202 -17.32 -18.65 1.88
C SER A 202 -17.88 -19.73 2.79
N LYS A 203 -17.01 -20.47 3.50
CA LYS A 203 -17.39 -21.61 4.36
C LYS A 203 -17.38 -21.26 5.84
N THR A 204 -16.39 -20.51 6.27
CA THR A 204 -16.13 -20.26 7.70
C THR A 204 -16.56 -18.86 8.14
N ASP A 205 -16.89 -17.97 7.21
CA ASP A 205 -17.15 -16.55 7.43
C ASP A 205 -15.95 -15.76 8.03
N LYS A 206 -14.78 -16.38 8.14
CA LYS A 206 -13.56 -15.68 8.59
C LYS A 206 -13.27 -14.50 7.65
N VAL A 207 -13.01 -13.34 8.23
CA VAL A 207 -12.63 -12.13 7.46
C VAL A 207 -11.26 -12.36 6.81
N LEU A 208 -11.20 -12.14 5.50
CA LEU A 208 -10.00 -12.31 4.67
C LEU A 208 -9.38 -10.99 4.26
N GLY A 209 -10.19 -9.95 4.18
CA GLY A 209 -9.75 -8.61 3.85
C GLY A 209 -10.86 -7.59 4.01
N VAL A 210 -10.47 -6.38 4.36
CA VAL A 210 -11.37 -5.23 4.51
C VAL A 210 -10.78 -4.03 3.79
N HIS A 211 -11.60 -3.36 3.01
CA HIS A 211 -11.22 -2.23 2.18
C HIS A 211 -12.24 -1.11 2.36
N ILE A 212 -11.77 0.06 2.71
CA ILE A 212 -12.62 1.20 3.04
C ILE A 212 -12.15 2.42 2.25
N ILE A 213 -13.09 3.15 1.69
CA ILE A 213 -12.85 4.50 1.16
C ILE A 213 -13.93 5.42 1.72
N GLY A 214 -13.55 6.48 2.40
CA GLY A 214 -14.47 7.41 3.05
C GLY A 214 -13.77 8.26 4.11
N PRO A 215 -14.55 8.98 4.96
CA PRO A 215 -13.99 9.73 6.06
C PRO A 215 -13.50 8.79 7.18
N HIS A 216 -12.41 9.15 7.83
CA HIS A 216 -11.85 8.43 8.99
C HIS A 216 -11.58 6.94 8.80
N CYS A 217 -11.25 6.53 7.57
CA CYS A 217 -10.97 5.12 7.27
C CYS A 217 -9.72 4.61 8.01
N GLY A 218 -8.74 5.48 8.25
CA GLY A 218 -7.54 5.16 9.01
C GLY A 218 -7.83 4.72 10.44
N ASP A 219 -8.85 5.31 11.07
CA ASP A 219 -9.30 4.92 12.41
C ASP A 219 -10.12 3.62 12.35
N MET A 220 -11.07 3.53 11.42
CA MET A 220 -11.95 2.37 11.29
C MET A 220 -11.22 1.08 10.95
N ILE A 221 -10.12 1.14 10.18
CA ILE A 221 -9.41 -0.07 9.76
C ILE A 221 -8.73 -0.78 10.94
N ALA A 222 -8.42 -0.07 12.03
CA ALA A 222 -7.82 -0.64 13.22
C ALA A 222 -8.75 -1.66 13.90
N GLU A 223 -10.06 -1.43 13.91
CA GLU A 223 -11.05 -2.38 14.42
C GLU A 223 -11.03 -3.69 13.62
N MET A 224 -10.87 -3.56 12.29
CA MET A 224 -10.82 -4.71 11.41
C MET A 224 -9.50 -5.48 11.51
N ALA A 225 -8.38 -4.80 11.70
CA ALA A 225 -7.10 -5.43 11.98
C ALA A 225 -7.18 -6.26 13.28
N LEU A 226 -7.78 -5.68 14.33
CA LEU A 226 -8.00 -6.39 15.60
C LEU A 226 -8.93 -7.60 15.44
N ALA A 227 -10.04 -7.46 14.71
CA ALA A 227 -10.96 -8.56 14.46
C ALA A 227 -10.31 -9.68 13.65
N MET A 228 -9.41 -9.37 12.72
CA MET A 228 -8.68 -10.36 11.91
C MET A 228 -7.57 -11.06 12.71
N GLU A 229 -6.94 -10.36 13.66
CA GLU A 229 -5.89 -10.94 14.52
C GLU A 229 -6.47 -11.98 15.48
N PHE A 230 -7.60 -11.70 16.09
CA PHE A 230 -8.18 -12.57 17.13
C PHE A 230 -9.28 -13.53 16.61
N GLY A 231 -9.73 -13.41 15.36
CA GLY A 231 -10.65 -14.35 14.68
C GLY A 231 -12.09 -13.97 14.75
#